data_37de0d5f557eadfce7190f3803fed7ad
#
_entry.id   37de0d5f557eadfce7190f3803fed7ad
#
_cell.length_a   1.000
_cell.length_b   1.000
_cell.length_c   1.000
_cell.angle_alpha   90.00
_cell.angle_beta   90.00
_cell.angle_gamma   90.00
#
_symmetry.space_group_name_H-M   'P 1'
#
loop_
_entity.id
_entity.type
_entity.pdbx_description
1 polymer ?
#
loop_
_entity_poly.entity_id
_entity_poly.type
_entity_poly.pdbx_seq_one_letter_code
_entity_poly.pdbx_strand_id
1 'polypeptide(L)'
;MNSEIILPIENGFLRVLKVSDVHEGYVNGLNEPLVNRYLDAVKSSTQTTTTVSNFVTSDLHSSSSILWGIWTKDAEYHVGTVRLSAIERQRHRTANIGICLFDKSVWGKGLSSAAISAVTHWAMTDLDLHWIEAGVWEENIVSQRAFLSAGYEWDYDIAGKYILEGSPATSKFYVAHGS
;
A
#
# COMPACT_ATOMS: atom_id res chain seq x y z
N MET A 1 -11.96 -12.05 -18.78
CA MET A 1 -11.79 -10.67 -19.29
C MET A 1 -11.45 -9.83 -18.07
N ASN A 2 -10.15 -9.54 -17.83
CA ASN A 2 -9.78 -8.56 -16.81
C ASN A 2 -10.00 -7.18 -17.42
N SER A 3 -11.19 -6.63 -17.22
CA SER A 3 -11.40 -5.19 -17.39
C SER A 3 -10.36 -4.50 -16.49
N GLU A 4 -9.64 -3.55 -17.06
CA GLU A 4 -8.63 -2.79 -16.32
C GLU A 4 -9.34 -2.06 -15.16
N ILE A 5 -9.04 -2.44 -13.92
CA ILE A 5 -9.61 -1.81 -12.73
C ILE A 5 -8.92 -0.45 -12.58
N ILE A 6 -9.68 0.62 -12.79
CA ILE A 6 -9.22 2.00 -12.60
C ILE A 6 -10.06 2.62 -11.48
N LEU A 7 -9.39 3.12 -10.44
CA LEU A 7 -10.03 3.78 -9.30
C LEU A 7 -9.66 5.27 -9.35
N PRO A 8 -10.59 6.16 -9.70
CA PRO A 8 -10.34 7.59 -9.69
C PRO A 8 -10.23 8.12 -8.26
N ILE A 9 -9.33 9.08 -8.06
CA ILE A 9 -9.19 9.86 -6.83
C ILE A 9 -9.07 11.35 -7.17
N GLU A 10 -9.18 12.24 -6.19
CA GLU A 10 -9.26 13.69 -6.42
C GLU A 10 -8.12 14.23 -7.31
N ASN A 11 -6.87 13.84 -7.02
CA ASN A 11 -5.68 14.35 -7.71
C ASN A 11 -4.96 13.28 -8.53
N GLY A 12 -5.65 12.21 -8.95
CA GLY A 12 -5.04 11.13 -9.69
C GLY A 12 -5.97 9.95 -9.92
N PHE A 13 -5.38 8.81 -10.13
CA PHE A 13 -6.07 7.53 -10.26
C PHE A 13 -5.15 6.36 -9.85
N LEU A 14 -5.78 5.23 -9.55
CA LEU A 14 -5.07 3.98 -9.36
C LEU A 14 -5.47 3.00 -10.46
N ARG A 15 -4.54 2.20 -10.89
CA ARG A 15 -4.80 1.01 -11.70
C ARG A 15 -3.87 -0.12 -11.27
N VAL A 16 -4.25 -1.35 -11.58
CA VAL A 16 -3.40 -2.51 -11.30
C VAL A 16 -2.05 -2.33 -12.01
N LEU A 17 -0.98 -2.48 -11.24
CA LEU A 17 0.38 -2.27 -11.72
C LEU A 17 0.78 -3.39 -12.68
N LYS A 18 1.45 -3.03 -13.78
CA LYS A 18 1.99 -3.95 -14.78
C LYS A 18 3.53 -3.94 -14.71
N VAL A 19 4.16 -4.99 -15.19
CA VAL A 19 5.64 -5.06 -15.24
C VAL A 19 6.23 -3.91 -16.09
N SER A 20 5.51 -3.51 -17.14
CA SER A 20 5.89 -2.36 -17.97
C SER A 20 5.88 -1.01 -17.26
N ASP A 21 5.26 -0.94 -16.06
CA ASP A 21 5.23 0.28 -15.26
C ASP A 21 6.45 0.42 -14.35
N VAL A 22 7.29 -0.60 -14.27
CA VAL A 22 8.53 -0.55 -13.49
C VAL A 22 9.53 0.33 -14.22
N HIS A 23 9.77 1.51 -13.69
CA HIS A 23 10.69 2.49 -14.23
C HIS A 23 11.77 2.86 -13.20
N GLU A 24 12.82 3.51 -13.67
CA GLU A 24 13.99 3.86 -12.84
C GLU A 24 13.59 4.72 -11.61
N GLY A 25 12.67 5.67 -11.78
CA GLY A 25 12.19 6.51 -10.67
C GLY A 25 11.50 5.70 -9.56
N TYR A 26 10.76 4.66 -9.92
CA TYR A 26 10.16 3.75 -8.93
C TYR A 26 11.24 2.96 -8.17
N VAL A 27 12.19 2.36 -8.89
CA VAL A 27 13.30 1.60 -8.29
C VAL A 27 14.16 2.48 -7.38
N ASN A 28 14.53 3.67 -7.84
CA ASN A 28 15.33 4.63 -7.08
C ASN A 28 14.57 5.14 -5.85
N GLY A 29 13.27 5.41 -5.98
CA GLY A 29 12.42 5.81 -4.88
C GLY A 29 12.35 4.76 -3.77
N LEU A 30 12.25 3.47 -4.11
CA LEU A 30 12.28 2.38 -3.13
C LEU A 30 13.63 2.25 -2.40
N ASN A 31 14.73 2.67 -3.01
CA ASN A 31 16.06 2.69 -2.38
C ASN A 31 16.31 3.93 -1.52
N GLU A 32 15.44 4.93 -1.56
CA GLU A 32 15.57 6.15 -0.78
C GLU A 32 15.35 5.86 0.71
N PRO A 33 16.31 6.16 1.60
CA PRO A 33 16.20 5.83 3.03
C PRO A 33 14.95 6.40 3.73
N LEU A 34 14.49 7.60 3.32
CA LEU A 34 13.27 8.19 3.87
C LEU A 34 12.00 7.46 3.42
N VAL A 35 12.01 6.84 2.24
CA VAL A 35 10.88 6.07 1.70
C VAL A 35 10.82 4.70 2.33
N ASN A 36 11.96 3.99 2.37
CA ASN A 36 11.98 2.58 2.79
C ASN A 36 12.19 2.37 4.30
N ARG A 37 12.30 3.44 5.09
CA ARG A 37 12.55 3.36 6.54
C ARG A 37 11.66 2.35 7.25
N TYR A 38 10.39 2.31 6.87
CA TYR A 38 9.34 1.48 7.47
C TYR A 38 8.89 0.31 6.56
N LEU A 39 9.64 0.02 5.50
CA LEU A 39 9.36 -1.05 4.54
C LEU A 39 10.40 -2.16 4.68
N ASP A 40 10.25 -3.01 5.71
CA ASP A 40 11.26 -4.01 6.08
C ASP A 40 11.69 -4.91 4.93
N ALA A 41 10.73 -5.41 4.14
CA ALA A 41 11.02 -6.27 3.00
C ALA A 41 11.81 -5.55 1.90
N VAL A 42 11.56 -4.25 1.69
CA VAL A 42 12.25 -3.42 0.71
C VAL A 42 13.65 -3.06 1.20
N LYS A 43 13.75 -2.68 2.49
CA LYS A 43 14.99 -2.25 3.13
C LYS A 43 16.03 -3.37 3.28
N SER A 44 15.60 -4.62 3.29
CA SER A 44 16.47 -5.79 3.51
C SER A 44 17.54 -5.96 2.42
N SER A 45 17.37 -5.39 1.24
CA SER A 45 18.33 -5.44 0.13
C SER A 45 18.13 -4.26 -0.83
N THR A 46 19.19 -3.90 -1.56
CA THR A 46 19.07 -2.90 -2.63
C THR A 46 18.11 -3.37 -3.72
N GLN A 47 17.12 -2.55 -4.01
CA GLN A 47 16.16 -2.84 -5.08
C GLN A 47 16.77 -2.55 -6.45
N THR A 48 16.47 -3.43 -7.38
CA THR A 48 16.85 -3.32 -8.80
C THR A 48 15.61 -3.42 -9.68
N THR A 49 15.69 -3.03 -10.93
CA THR A 49 14.61 -3.24 -11.90
C THR A 49 14.15 -4.70 -11.92
N THR A 50 15.08 -5.64 -11.82
CA THR A 50 14.77 -7.07 -11.78
C THR A 50 13.99 -7.46 -10.52
N THR A 51 14.43 -7.03 -9.32
CA THR A 51 13.73 -7.38 -8.06
C THR A 51 12.33 -6.79 -8.03
N VAL A 52 12.16 -5.55 -8.45
CA VAL A 52 10.85 -4.88 -8.51
C VAL A 52 9.95 -5.51 -9.57
N SER A 53 10.47 -5.84 -10.76
CA SER A 53 9.70 -6.52 -11.81
C SER A 53 9.25 -7.92 -11.37
N ASN A 54 10.10 -8.66 -10.67
CA ASN A 54 9.73 -9.98 -10.11
C ASN A 54 8.63 -9.86 -9.06
N PHE A 55 8.70 -8.84 -8.20
CA PHE A 55 7.65 -8.56 -7.22
C PHE A 55 6.30 -8.25 -7.88
N VAL A 56 6.29 -7.34 -8.87
CA VAL A 56 5.08 -7.01 -9.65
C VAL A 56 4.54 -8.24 -10.36
N THR A 57 5.42 -9.05 -10.97
CA THR A 57 5.02 -10.31 -11.64
C THR A 57 4.36 -11.27 -10.65
N SER A 58 4.94 -11.43 -9.46
CA SER A 58 4.40 -12.29 -8.41
C SER A 58 3.00 -11.85 -7.98
N ASP A 59 2.80 -10.55 -7.79
CA ASP A 59 1.47 -10.01 -7.45
C ASP A 59 0.44 -10.19 -8.57
N LEU A 60 0.84 -10.00 -9.82
CA LEU A 60 -0.05 -10.22 -10.99
C LEU A 60 -0.55 -11.66 -11.11
N HIS A 61 0.23 -12.64 -10.65
CA HIS A 61 -0.15 -14.06 -10.65
C HIS A 61 -0.75 -14.54 -9.32
N SER A 62 -0.83 -13.66 -8.32
CA SER A 62 -1.38 -14.00 -7.00
C SER A 62 -2.90 -14.06 -7.03
N SER A 63 -3.47 -15.04 -6.35
CA SER A 63 -4.91 -15.11 -6.07
C SER A 63 -5.32 -14.39 -4.78
N SER A 64 -4.34 -13.97 -3.96
CA SER A 64 -4.56 -13.40 -2.64
C SER A 64 -3.90 -12.04 -2.45
N SER A 65 -3.42 -11.41 -3.51
CA SER A 65 -2.93 -10.03 -3.47
C SER A 65 -3.24 -9.28 -4.76
N ILE A 66 -3.35 -7.96 -4.65
CA ILE A 66 -3.50 -7.03 -5.76
C ILE A 66 -2.64 -5.81 -5.46
N LEU A 67 -1.82 -5.43 -6.43
CA LEU A 67 -0.94 -4.27 -6.35
C LEU A 67 -1.41 -3.19 -7.33
N TRP A 68 -1.84 -2.05 -6.81
CA TRP A 68 -2.14 -0.86 -7.61
C TRP A 68 -0.95 0.09 -7.63
N GLY A 69 -0.69 0.68 -8.78
CA GLY A 69 0.07 1.91 -8.87
C GLY A 69 -0.82 3.12 -8.61
N ILE A 70 -0.22 4.21 -8.17
CA ILE A 70 -0.85 5.51 -7.98
C ILE A 70 -0.26 6.48 -9.00
N TRP A 71 -1.09 7.09 -9.83
CA TRP A 71 -0.70 8.10 -10.83
C TRP A 71 -1.28 9.47 -10.49
N THR A 72 -0.50 10.51 -10.72
CA THR A 72 -1.00 11.88 -10.66
C THR A 72 -1.82 12.21 -11.90
N LYS A 73 -2.85 13.09 -11.74
CA LYS A 73 -3.75 13.45 -12.82
C LYS A 73 -3.06 14.26 -13.93
N ASP A 74 -2.19 15.21 -13.53
CA ASP A 74 -1.67 16.21 -14.46
C ASP A 74 -0.59 15.69 -15.41
N ALA A 75 0.14 14.65 -15.02
CA ALA A 75 1.26 14.11 -15.79
C ALA A 75 1.16 12.61 -16.05
N GLU A 76 0.08 11.95 -15.60
CA GLU A 76 -0.01 10.49 -15.55
C GLU A 76 1.27 9.84 -15.01
N TYR A 77 1.86 10.51 -13.99
CA TYR A 77 3.15 10.12 -13.44
C TYR A 77 2.95 9.16 -12.26
N HIS A 78 3.62 8.01 -12.33
CA HIS A 78 3.56 6.97 -11.30
C HIS A 78 4.39 7.39 -10.08
N VAL A 79 3.75 7.51 -8.92
CA VAL A 79 4.33 8.11 -7.71
C VAL A 79 4.27 7.22 -6.48
N GLY A 80 3.53 6.11 -6.53
CA GLY A 80 3.35 5.24 -5.38
C GLY A 80 2.58 3.97 -5.70
N THR A 81 2.42 3.15 -4.68
CA THR A 81 1.66 1.89 -4.77
C THR A 81 0.77 1.69 -3.56
N VAL A 82 -0.38 1.04 -3.76
CA VAL A 82 -1.21 0.44 -2.71
C VAL A 82 -1.30 -1.04 -2.97
N ARG A 83 -1.14 -1.84 -1.94
CA ARG A 83 -1.23 -3.30 -2.02
C ARG A 83 -2.26 -3.84 -1.05
N LEU A 84 -3.23 -4.59 -1.56
CA LEU A 84 -3.97 -5.56 -0.76
C LEU A 84 -3.23 -6.89 -0.76
N SER A 85 -3.18 -7.56 0.38
CA SER A 85 -2.54 -8.87 0.54
C SER A 85 -3.30 -9.72 1.54
N ALA A 86 -3.00 -11.02 1.58
CA ALA A 86 -3.73 -11.98 2.40
C ALA A 86 -5.26 -11.89 2.19
N ILE A 87 -5.68 -11.64 0.94
CA ILE A 87 -7.09 -11.55 0.59
C ILE A 87 -7.73 -12.92 0.80
N GLU A 88 -8.69 -12.99 1.72
CA GLU A 88 -9.49 -14.17 2.00
C GLU A 88 -10.97 -13.81 1.82
N ARG A 89 -11.63 -14.43 0.83
CA ARG A 89 -13.00 -14.08 0.40
C ARG A 89 -14.07 -15.07 0.83
N GLN A 90 -13.69 -16.26 1.34
CA GLN A 90 -14.63 -17.35 1.51
C GLN A 90 -15.21 -17.43 2.92
N ARG A 91 -14.39 -17.25 3.95
CA ARG A 91 -14.79 -17.46 5.34
C ARG A 91 -14.86 -16.16 6.14
N HIS A 92 -13.74 -15.43 6.18
CA HIS A 92 -13.61 -14.25 7.03
C HIS A 92 -13.72 -12.94 6.24
N ARG A 93 -13.58 -13.00 4.93
CA ARG A 93 -13.66 -11.85 4.01
C ARG A 93 -12.75 -10.71 4.46
N THR A 94 -11.45 -11.03 4.61
CA THR A 94 -10.45 -10.14 5.17
C THR A 94 -9.32 -9.86 4.19
N ALA A 95 -8.59 -8.78 4.41
CA ALA A 95 -7.32 -8.50 3.75
C ALA A 95 -6.43 -7.60 4.61
N ASN A 96 -5.15 -7.55 4.26
CA ASN A 96 -4.23 -6.53 4.75
C ASN A 96 -3.99 -5.49 3.67
N ILE A 97 -3.78 -4.23 4.06
CA ILE A 97 -3.47 -3.14 3.15
C ILE A 97 -2.16 -2.45 3.54
N GLY A 98 -1.36 -2.11 2.54
CA GLY A 98 -0.15 -1.31 2.70
C GLY A 98 -0.04 -0.26 1.61
N ILE A 99 0.67 0.83 1.90
CA ILE A 99 0.89 1.96 0.97
C ILE A 99 2.35 2.39 0.99
N CYS A 100 2.85 2.78 -0.17
CA CYS A 100 4.15 3.41 -0.34
C CYS A 100 4.05 4.54 -1.36
N LEU A 101 4.34 5.78 -0.97
CA LEU A 101 4.62 6.88 -1.89
C LEU A 101 6.13 7.01 -2.03
N PHE A 102 6.67 6.54 -3.13
CA PHE A 102 8.10 6.58 -3.39
C PHE A 102 8.59 7.90 -3.99
N ASP A 103 7.68 8.74 -4.49
CA ASP A 103 8.00 10.11 -4.91
C ASP A 103 7.70 11.10 -3.77
N LYS A 104 8.76 11.69 -3.21
CA LYS A 104 8.65 12.64 -2.10
C LYS A 104 7.96 13.95 -2.50
N SER A 105 7.93 14.30 -3.78
CA SER A 105 7.32 15.55 -4.27
C SER A 105 5.81 15.61 -4.07
N VAL A 106 5.16 14.44 -3.89
CA VAL A 106 3.71 14.33 -3.67
C VAL A 106 3.32 14.15 -2.20
N TRP A 107 4.29 14.12 -1.29
CA TRP A 107 4.00 13.97 0.13
C TRP A 107 3.24 15.17 0.71
N GLY A 108 2.40 14.92 1.71
CA GLY A 108 1.60 15.95 2.38
C GLY A 108 0.43 16.50 1.57
N LYS A 109 0.14 15.94 0.40
CA LYS A 109 -0.95 16.38 -0.50
C LYS A 109 -2.23 15.54 -0.41
N GLY A 110 -2.36 14.70 0.62
CA GLY A 110 -3.55 13.85 0.83
C GLY A 110 -3.66 12.64 -0.10
N LEU A 111 -2.69 12.40 -0.98
CA LEU A 111 -2.74 11.34 -1.99
C LEU A 111 -2.78 9.95 -1.34
N SER A 112 -2.08 9.74 -0.22
CA SER A 112 -2.10 8.46 0.51
C SER A 112 -3.49 8.13 1.04
N SER A 113 -4.14 9.05 1.74
CA SER A 113 -5.46 8.80 2.30
C SER A 113 -6.52 8.60 1.22
N ALA A 114 -6.46 9.36 0.12
CA ALA A 114 -7.34 9.19 -1.02
C ALA A 114 -7.17 7.80 -1.68
N ALA A 115 -5.92 7.35 -1.87
CA ALA A 115 -5.61 6.05 -2.45
C ALA A 115 -6.04 4.89 -1.53
N ILE A 116 -5.77 4.96 -0.23
CA ILE A 116 -6.22 3.98 0.76
C ILE A 116 -7.75 3.89 0.74
N SER A 117 -8.46 5.03 0.82
CA SER A 117 -9.92 5.07 0.82
C SER A 117 -10.52 4.45 -0.44
N ALA A 118 -9.98 4.77 -1.62
CA ALA A 118 -10.48 4.24 -2.89
C ALA A 118 -10.33 2.71 -2.99
N VAL A 119 -9.15 2.17 -2.61
CA VAL A 119 -8.90 0.72 -2.62
C VAL A 119 -9.76 0.02 -1.57
N THR A 120 -9.90 0.59 -0.38
CA THR A 120 -10.75 0.04 0.70
C THR A 120 -12.20 -0.04 0.27
N HIS A 121 -12.75 1.05 -0.30
CA HIS A 121 -14.12 1.07 -0.80
C HIS A 121 -14.34 0.01 -1.89
N TRP A 122 -13.46 -0.04 -2.88
CA TRP A 122 -13.54 -1.05 -3.94
C TRP A 122 -13.43 -2.48 -3.37
N ALA A 123 -12.54 -2.73 -2.42
CA ALA A 123 -12.38 -4.05 -1.84
C ALA A 123 -13.63 -4.50 -1.05
N MET A 124 -14.30 -3.58 -0.36
CA MET A 124 -15.54 -3.87 0.35
C MET A 124 -16.73 -4.08 -0.60
N THR A 125 -16.80 -3.32 -1.71
CA THR A 125 -17.92 -3.41 -2.65
C THR A 125 -17.76 -4.51 -3.69
N ASP A 126 -16.59 -4.64 -4.30
CA ASP A 126 -16.37 -5.53 -5.46
C ASP A 126 -15.81 -6.90 -5.06
N LEU A 127 -15.04 -6.98 -3.96
CA LEU A 127 -14.55 -8.24 -3.40
C LEU A 127 -15.40 -8.75 -2.24
N ASP A 128 -16.38 -7.98 -1.78
CA ASP A 128 -17.23 -8.29 -0.62
C ASP A 128 -16.40 -8.55 0.66
N LEU A 129 -15.32 -7.78 0.84
CA LEU A 129 -14.51 -7.89 2.05
C LEU A 129 -15.23 -7.20 3.22
N HIS A 130 -15.11 -7.82 4.40
CA HIS A 130 -15.72 -7.32 5.63
C HIS A 130 -14.72 -6.57 6.51
N TRP A 131 -13.45 -6.95 6.46
CA TRP A 131 -12.42 -6.44 7.36
C TRP A 131 -11.10 -6.21 6.63
N ILE A 132 -10.54 -5.01 6.70
CA ILE A 132 -9.25 -4.67 6.10
C ILE A 132 -8.36 -4.07 7.18
N GLU A 133 -7.19 -4.67 7.38
CA GLU A 133 -6.25 -4.30 8.44
C GLU A 133 -4.97 -3.70 7.85
N ALA A 134 -4.42 -2.71 8.55
CA ALA A 134 -3.13 -2.10 8.27
C ALA A 134 -2.25 -2.11 9.52
N GLY A 135 -1.10 -2.75 9.44
CA GLY A 135 -0.04 -2.65 10.46
C GLY A 135 0.88 -1.47 10.16
N VAL A 136 1.05 -0.58 11.11
CA VAL A 136 1.84 0.65 10.98
C VAL A 136 2.79 0.77 12.18
N TRP A 137 4.07 1.04 11.92
CA TRP A 137 5.01 1.30 13.00
C TRP A 137 4.58 2.51 13.84
N GLU A 138 4.71 2.43 15.16
CA GLU A 138 4.33 3.49 16.09
C GLU A 138 5.02 4.83 15.77
N GLU A 139 6.25 4.78 15.29
CA GLU A 139 7.02 5.99 14.90
C GLU A 139 6.56 6.58 13.54
N ASN A 140 5.83 5.81 12.73
CA ASN A 140 5.37 6.27 11.41
C ASN A 140 4.06 7.06 11.50
N ILE A 141 4.13 8.23 12.15
CA ILE A 141 2.98 9.11 12.39
C ILE A 141 2.29 9.54 11.07
N VAL A 142 3.06 9.69 10.00
CA VAL A 142 2.50 10.09 8.69
C VAL A 142 1.57 9.01 8.15
N SER A 143 1.97 7.74 8.21
CA SER A 143 1.13 6.63 7.77
C SER A 143 -0.09 6.44 8.67
N GLN A 144 0.06 6.58 10.00
CA GLN A 144 -1.06 6.54 10.94
C GLN A 144 -2.13 7.58 10.58
N ARG A 145 -1.71 8.83 10.34
CA ARG A 145 -2.62 9.91 9.93
C ARG A 145 -3.29 9.62 8.58
N ALA A 146 -2.58 9.01 7.64
CA ALA A 146 -3.14 8.66 6.33
C ALA A 146 -4.27 7.61 6.47
N PHE A 147 -4.07 6.59 7.31
CA PHE A 147 -5.11 5.57 7.58
C PHE A 147 -6.31 6.17 8.33
N LEU A 148 -6.07 6.96 9.38
CA LEU A 148 -7.16 7.65 10.11
C LEU A 148 -7.97 8.57 9.17
N SER A 149 -7.29 9.34 8.31
CA SER A 149 -7.95 10.21 7.33
C SER A 149 -8.71 9.43 6.25
N ALA A 150 -8.32 8.18 5.99
CA ALA A 150 -9.02 7.29 5.07
C ALA A 150 -10.22 6.55 5.71
N GLY A 151 -10.52 6.85 7.00
CA GLY A 151 -11.65 6.26 7.72
C GLY A 151 -11.34 4.99 8.49
N TYR A 152 -10.06 4.65 8.64
CA TYR A 152 -9.65 3.55 9.52
C TYR A 152 -9.69 3.99 10.99
N GLU A 153 -9.91 3.02 11.86
CA GLU A 153 -9.86 3.20 13.32
C GLU A 153 -8.70 2.41 13.89
N TRP A 154 -8.08 2.91 14.96
CA TRP A 154 -7.11 2.15 15.71
C TRP A 154 -7.81 1.00 16.45
N ASP A 155 -7.24 -0.20 16.37
CA ASP A 155 -7.81 -1.40 16.99
C ASP A 155 -6.93 -1.91 18.14
N TYR A 156 -5.66 -2.23 17.86
CA TYR A 156 -4.74 -2.75 18.88
C TYR A 156 -3.27 -2.46 18.55
N ASP A 157 -2.41 -2.70 19.54
CA ASP A 157 -0.94 -2.59 19.40
C ASP A 157 -0.29 -3.96 19.66
N ILE A 158 0.82 -4.22 18.96
CA ILE A 158 1.73 -5.31 19.29
C ILE A 158 3.08 -4.71 19.67
N ALA A 159 3.38 -4.73 20.97
CA ALA A 159 4.63 -4.19 21.50
C ALA A 159 5.76 -5.22 21.47
N GLY A 160 6.92 -4.83 20.98
CA GLY A 160 8.17 -5.57 21.09
C GLY A 160 8.27 -6.88 20.28
N LYS A 161 7.25 -7.23 19.49
CA LYS A 161 7.26 -8.46 18.67
C LYS A 161 8.15 -8.34 17.45
N TYR A 162 8.16 -7.17 16.84
CA TYR A 162 8.87 -6.90 15.61
C TYR A 162 10.12 -6.06 15.89
N ILE A 163 11.09 -6.16 15.01
CA ILE A 163 12.36 -5.41 15.11
C ILE A 163 12.35 -4.29 14.07
N LEU A 164 12.53 -3.06 14.51
CA LEU A 164 12.76 -1.91 13.66
C LEU A 164 14.13 -1.32 13.98
N GLU A 165 14.99 -1.18 12.96
CA GLU A 165 16.34 -0.63 13.10
C GLU A 165 17.18 -1.31 14.21
N GLY A 166 17.02 -2.64 14.34
CA GLY A 166 17.77 -3.45 15.29
C GLY A 166 17.20 -3.47 16.72
N SER A 167 16.09 -2.82 16.99
CA SER A 167 15.45 -2.77 18.31
C SER A 167 14.00 -3.25 18.28
N PRO A 168 13.51 -3.89 19.36
CA PRO A 168 12.09 -4.20 19.49
C PRO A 168 11.25 -2.92 19.40
N ALA A 169 10.23 -2.95 18.56
CA ALA A 169 9.37 -1.81 18.29
C ALA A 169 7.89 -2.18 18.38
N THR A 170 7.02 -1.18 18.51
CA THR A 170 5.57 -1.34 18.53
C THR A 170 5.01 -1.17 17.14
N SER A 171 4.15 -2.10 16.74
CA SER A 171 3.28 -1.96 15.57
C SER A 171 1.86 -1.68 16.02
N LYS A 172 1.25 -0.64 15.46
CA LYS A 172 -0.15 -0.25 15.65
C LYS A 172 -0.99 -0.78 14.52
N PHE A 173 -2.14 -1.34 14.85
CA PHE A 173 -3.04 -1.92 13.87
C PHE A 173 -4.29 -1.07 13.74
N TYR A 174 -4.58 -0.70 12.51
CA TYR A 174 -5.73 0.10 12.10
C TYR A 174 -6.64 -0.74 11.23
N VAL A 175 -7.93 -0.58 11.40
CA VAL A 175 -8.92 -1.39 10.69
C VAL A 175 -9.98 -0.52 10.02
N ALA A 176 -10.44 -0.99 8.87
CA ALA A 176 -11.70 -0.58 8.28
C ALA A 176 -12.58 -1.83 8.17
N HIS A 177 -13.85 -1.70 8.52
CA HIS A 177 -14.82 -2.78 8.43
C HIS A 177 -16.08 -2.32 7.70
N GLY A 178 -16.63 -3.24 6.91
CA GLY A 178 -17.92 -3.05 6.25
C GLY A 178 -19.07 -3.13 7.26
N SER A 179 -20.14 -2.44 6.95
CA SER A 179 -21.40 -2.51 7.70
C SER A 179 -22.13 -3.83 7.45
#